data_73943db4d453f7f26ec7da59bb85dcbb
#
_entry.id   73943db4d453f7f26ec7da59bb85dcbb
#
_cell.length_a   1.000
_cell.length_b   1.000
_cell.length_c   1.000
_cell.angle_alpha   90.00
_cell.angle_beta   90.00
_cell.angle_gamma   90.00
#
_symmetry.space_group_name_H-M   'P 1'
#
loop_
_entity.id
_entity.type
_entity.pdbx_description
1 polymer ?
#
loop_
_entity_poly.entity_id
_entity_poly.type
_entity_poly.pdbx_seq_one_letter_code
_entity_poly.pdbx_strand_id
1 'polypeptide(L)'
;MKKEWTEQDLRAFAENAQTAFEDVTLTEADEETADTWQDDGLQVDYVLRNGQVDCVLRRLIEADGKLWQLQMTAPLAGSDLPEDRMTARERELCRDDMNHDFLTGVFNRRYFETEFCTRLDEWTDAHRCASLALVALDDEGGMRARQGDAVMNQLVCFVANQWKKYYDRPAERVVCRLTDTLFAIGCADKNCAELAEELNGIYAEMPRACVASVGLMRRVPFTQSIGCACTGEVRGKNWDALYQLCEQRLKAAQTAGGDQICSR
;
A
#
# COMPACT_ATOMS: atom_id res chain seq x y z
N MET A 1 -35.10 11.04 -8.23
CA MET A 1 -35.11 12.18 -9.18
C MET A 1 -33.66 12.59 -9.35
N LYS A 2 -33.05 12.39 -10.51
CA LYS A 2 -31.76 13.04 -10.83
C LYS A 2 -32.07 14.53 -10.97
N LYS A 3 -31.32 15.37 -10.27
CA LYS A 3 -31.43 16.82 -10.41
C LYS A 3 -30.91 17.17 -11.81
N GLU A 4 -31.76 17.72 -12.67
CA GLU A 4 -31.32 18.30 -13.93
C GLU A 4 -30.63 19.63 -13.61
N TRP A 5 -29.37 19.76 -14.03
CA TRP A 5 -28.59 20.96 -13.83
C TRP A 5 -28.82 21.93 -14.98
N THR A 6 -28.94 23.21 -14.68
CA THR A 6 -28.83 24.28 -15.67
C THR A 6 -27.41 24.86 -15.66
N GLU A 7 -27.01 25.51 -16.74
CA GLU A 7 -25.74 26.23 -16.81
C GLU A 7 -25.61 27.26 -15.67
N GLN A 8 -26.70 27.95 -15.35
CA GLN A 8 -26.74 28.93 -14.27
C GLN A 8 -26.48 28.27 -12.89
N ASP A 9 -27.07 27.07 -12.64
CA ASP A 9 -26.81 26.32 -11.41
C ASP A 9 -25.36 25.90 -11.29
N LEU A 10 -24.74 25.48 -12.41
CA LEU A 10 -23.32 25.08 -12.43
C LEU A 10 -22.37 26.24 -12.18
N ARG A 11 -22.65 27.40 -12.78
CA ARG A 11 -21.87 28.65 -12.55
C ARG A 11 -21.96 29.08 -11.09
N ALA A 12 -23.15 29.10 -10.53
CA ALA A 12 -23.37 29.41 -9.12
C ALA A 12 -22.68 28.41 -8.18
N PHE A 13 -22.69 27.14 -8.54
CA PHE A 13 -21.94 26.10 -7.79
C PHE A 13 -20.44 26.35 -7.86
N ALA A 14 -19.89 26.60 -9.05
CA ALA A 14 -18.47 26.88 -9.24
C ALA A 14 -18.00 28.13 -8.45
N GLU A 15 -18.78 29.20 -8.46
CA GLU A 15 -18.51 30.42 -7.66
C GLU A 15 -18.50 30.12 -6.16
N ASN A 16 -19.46 29.33 -5.66
CA ASN A 16 -19.49 28.94 -4.25
C ASN A 16 -18.34 28.00 -3.87
N ALA A 17 -17.93 27.10 -4.78
CA ALA A 17 -16.83 26.18 -4.57
C ALA A 17 -15.46 26.89 -4.43
N GLN A 18 -15.30 28.10 -5.00
CA GLN A 18 -14.08 28.91 -4.83
C GLN A 18 -13.78 29.30 -3.38
N THR A 19 -14.75 29.18 -2.48
CA THR A 19 -14.51 29.38 -1.04
C THR A 19 -13.78 28.21 -0.37
N ALA A 20 -13.85 27.02 -0.98
CA ALA A 20 -13.30 25.76 -0.42
C ALA A 20 -12.12 25.21 -1.25
N PHE A 21 -11.97 25.61 -2.49
CA PHE A 21 -10.94 25.16 -3.41
C PHE A 21 -10.10 26.35 -3.90
N GLU A 22 -8.81 26.16 -4.11
CA GLU A 22 -7.90 27.23 -4.58
C GLU A 22 -8.20 27.66 -6.00
N ASP A 23 -8.58 26.71 -6.85
CA ASP A 23 -8.90 26.98 -8.25
C ASP A 23 -10.14 26.17 -8.65
N VAL A 24 -11.13 26.84 -9.23
CA VAL A 24 -12.35 26.20 -9.72
C VAL A 24 -12.60 26.73 -11.13
N THR A 25 -12.55 25.82 -12.09
CA THR A 25 -12.82 26.13 -13.50
C THR A 25 -14.05 25.36 -14.00
N LEU A 26 -14.87 26.03 -14.80
CA LEU A 26 -16.00 25.44 -15.49
C LEU A 26 -15.87 25.74 -16.97
N THR A 27 -15.67 24.72 -17.79
CA THR A 27 -15.49 24.83 -19.24
C THR A 27 -16.47 23.93 -19.97
N GLU A 28 -16.97 24.37 -21.15
CA GLU A 28 -17.73 23.50 -22.03
C GLU A 28 -16.81 22.40 -22.56
N ALA A 29 -17.18 21.13 -22.39
CA ALA A 29 -16.38 19.98 -22.83
C ALA A 29 -16.60 19.75 -24.33
N ASP A 30 -15.49 19.51 -25.04
CA ASP A 30 -15.54 19.08 -26.43
C ASP A 30 -15.72 17.56 -26.57
N GLU A 31 -15.95 17.08 -27.78
CA GLU A 31 -16.16 15.65 -28.05
C GLU A 31 -14.95 14.79 -27.68
N GLU A 32 -13.73 15.32 -27.84
CA GLU A 32 -12.49 14.61 -27.50
C GLU A 32 -12.35 14.43 -25.97
N THR A 33 -12.71 15.43 -25.22
CA THR A 33 -12.77 15.38 -23.74
C THR A 33 -13.83 14.38 -23.27
N ALA A 34 -15.00 14.35 -23.93
CA ALA A 34 -16.07 13.40 -23.58
C ALA A 34 -15.69 11.95 -23.81
N ASP A 35 -14.98 11.65 -24.90
CA ASP A 35 -14.56 10.30 -25.29
C ASP A 35 -13.45 9.73 -24.39
N THR A 36 -12.64 10.58 -23.79
CA THR A 36 -11.56 10.16 -22.87
C THR A 36 -12.04 9.84 -21.45
N TRP A 37 -13.30 10.13 -21.16
CA TRP A 37 -13.87 9.97 -19.84
C TRP A 37 -14.36 8.53 -19.61
N GLN A 38 -13.67 7.80 -18.72
CA GLN A 38 -14.07 6.44 -18.30
C GLN A 38 -14.83 6.51 -16.97
N ASP A 39 -16.04 5.97 -16.92
CA ASP A 39 -16.92 5.82 -15.75
C ASP A 39 -17.51 7.11 -15.12
N ASP A 40 -18.63 6.96 -14.44
CA ASP A 40 -19.48 7.85 -13.59
C ASP A 40 -19.16 9.36 -13.49
N GLY A 41 -18.28 9.87 -14.29
CA GLY A 41 -18.02 11.28 -14.45
C GLY A 41 -17.24 11.94 -13.30
N LEU A 42 -16.51 11.23 -12.46
CA LEU A 42 -15.58 11.81 -11.49
C LEU A 42 -14.18 11.22 -11.69
N GLN A 43 -13.22 12.10 -11.99
CA GLN A 43 -11.79 11.77 -12.00
C GLN A 43 -11.08 12.48 -10.86
N VAL A 44 -10.11 11.81 -10.26
CA VAL A 44 -9.25 12.36 -9.21
C VAL A 44 -7.81 12.17 -9.63
N ASP A 45 -7.12 13.28 -9.82
CA ASP A 45 -5.70 13.30 -10.18
C ASP A 45 -4.89 14.00 -9.09
N TYR A 46 -3.62 13.65 -8.99
CA TYR A 46 -2.66 14.30 -8.12
C TYR A 46 -1.57 14.93 -8.97
N VAL A 47 -1.40 16.23 -8.86
CA VAL A 47 -0.45 16.99 -9.68
C VAL A 47 0.57 17.67 -8.76
N LEU A 48 1.86 17.42 -9.03
CA LEU A 48 2.94 18.10 -8.32
C LEU A 48 3.17 19.48 -8.96
N ARG A 49 2.90 20.56 -8.22
CA ARG A 49 3.17 21.95 -8.62
C ARG A 49 4.05 22.62 -7.58
N ASN A 50 5.18 23.15 -7.99
CA ASN A 50 6.11 23.91 -7.12
C ASN A 50 6.53 23.17 -5.83
N GLY A 51 6.62 21.82 -5.88
CA GLY A 51 6.94 21.01 -4.71
C GLY A 51 5.74 20.63 -3.82
N GLN A 52 4.55 21.12 -4.19
CA GLN A 52 3.29 20.85 -3.52
C GLN A 52 2.46 19.85 -4.33
N VAL A 53 1.77 18.97 -3.66
CA VAL A 53 0.83 18.04 -4.31
C VAL A 53 -0.57 18.61 -4.23
N ASP A 54 -1.16 18.91 -5.39
CA ASP A 54 -2.54 19.33 -5.50
C ASP A 54 -3.43 18.13 -5.85
N CYS A 55 -4.58 18.04 -5.21
CA CYS A 55 -5.66 17.17 -5.61
C CYS A 55 -6.52 17.88 -6.64
N VAL A 56 -6.64 17.31 -7.84
CA VAL A 56 -7.46 17.85 -8.92
C VAL A 56 -8.66 16.92 -9.11
N LEU A 57 -9.83 17.45 -8.80
CA LEU A 57 -11.10 16.77 -9.01
C LEU A 57 -11.70 17.28 -10.33
N ARG A 58 -12.04 16.36 -11.23
CA ARG A 58 -12.74 16.68 -12.49
C ARG A 58 -14.04 15.91 -12.58
N ARG A 59 -15.07 16.57 -13.06
CA ARG A 59 -16.37 15.94 -13.31
C ARG A 59 -16.99 16.48 -14.58
N LEU A 60 -17.56 15.58 -15.39
CA LEU A 60 -18.44 15.94 -16.49
C LEU A 60 -19.88 16.03 -15.98
N ILE A 61 -20.57 17.11 -16.34
CA ILE A 61 -21.95 17.36 -15.93
C ILE A 61 -22.72 17.84 -17.16
N GLU A 62 -23.84 17.18 -17.45
CA GLU A 62 -24.77 17.63 -18.49
C GLU A 62 -25.69 18.71 -17.93
N ALA A 63 -25.73 19.88 -18.60
CA ALA A 63 -26.62 20.98 -18.27
C ALA A 63 -27.07 21.69 -19.56
N ASP A 64 -28.36 21.98 -19.66
CA ASP A 64 -29.00 22.62 -20.82
C ASP A 64 -28.63 21.97 -22.18
N GLY A 65 -28.48 20.62 -22.20
CA GLY A 65 -28.13 19.86 -23.40
C GLY A 65 -26.67 19.99 -23.85
N LYS A 66 -25.82 20.55 -23.02
CA LYS A 66 -24.39 20.68 -23.23
C LYS A 66 -23.63 19.94 -22.14
N LEU A 67 -22.43 19.46 -22.47
CA LEU A 67 -21.53 18.82 -21.53
C LEU A 67 -20.52 19.83 -20.99
N TRP A 68 -20.42 19.89 -19.66
CA TRP A 68 -19.55 20.82 -18.95
C TRP A 68 -18.51 20.03 -18.14
N GLN A 69 -17.27 20.46 -18.20
CA GLN A 69 -16.20 19.97 -17.32
C GLN A 69 -16.04 20.94 -16.15
N LEU A 70 -16.34 20.45 -14.96
CA LEU A 70 -16.02 21.14 -13.70
C LEU A 70 -14.69 20.59 -13.18
N GLN A 71 -13.70 21.44 -13.00
CA GLN A 71 -12.44 21.10 -12.36
C GLN A 71 -12.28 21.93 -11.09
N MET A 72 -11.91 21.26 -10.01
CA MET A 72 -11.64 21.86 -8.70
C MET A 72 -10.26 21.40 -8.24
N THR A 73 -9.43 22.34 -7.83
CA THR A 73 -8.08 22.07 -7.33
C THR A 73 -7.98 22.49 -5.88
N ALA A 74 -7.50 21.60 -5.05
CA ALA A 74 -7.18 21.89 -3.67
C ALA A 74 -5.79 21.36 -3.33
N PRO A 75 -4.98 22.08 -2.56
CA PRO A 75 -3.75 21.54 -2.03
C PRO A 75 -4.08 20.34 -1.16
N LEU A 76 -3.33 19.27 -1.29
CA LEU A 76 -3.45 18.13 -0.38
C LEU A 76 -3.01 18.62 1.00
N ALA A 77 -3.95 18.65 1.94
CA ALA A 77 -3.66 19.02 3.31
C ALA A 77 -2.51 18.15 3.84
N GLY A 78 -1.36 18.75 4.08
CA GLY A 78 -0.13 18.07 4.51
C GLY A 78 1.09 18.39 3.67
N SER A 79 0.94 18.89 2.42
CA SER A 79 2.09 19.30 1.60
C SER A 79 2.56 20.73 1.87
N ASP A 80 1.70 21.59 2.45
CA ASP A 80 1.96 23.03 2.63
C ASP A 80 1.58 23.62 3.99
N LEU A 81 1.14 22.82 4.93
CA LEU A 81 1.18 23.32 6.30
C LEU A 81 2.66 23.45 6.65
N PRO A 82 3.20 24.67 6.86
CA PRO A 82 4.51 24.81 7.41
C PRO A 82 4.57 23.84 8.60
N GLU A 83 5.61 23.00 8.66
CA GLU A 83 5.78 22.03 9.78
C GLU A 83 5.56 22.71 11.13
N ASP A 84 5.77 24.01 11.20
CA ASP A 84 5.56 24.87 12.36
C ASP A 84 4.11 25.03 12.82
N ARG A 85 3.10 24.75 11.97
CA ARG A 85 1.68 24.90 12.33
C ARG A 85 0.96 23.62 12.70
N MET A 86 1.53 22.47 12.37
CA MET A 86 0.99 21.19 12.79
C MET A 86 1.37 20.87 14.24
N THR A 87 0.43 20.50 15.05
CA THR A 87 0.72 19.95 16.38
C THR A 87 1.54 18.65 16.22
N ALA A 88 2.33 18.29 17.25
CA ALA A 88 3.09 17.05 17.24
C ALA A 88 2.19 15.83 16.98
N ARG A 89 0.95 15.86 17.45
CA ARG A 89 -0.06 14.82 17.26
C ARG A 89 -0.59 14.74 15.82
N GLU A 90 -0.81 15.88 15.16
CA GLU A 90 -1.23 15.92 13.77
C GLU A 90 -0.13 15.42 12.84
N ARG A 91 1.13 15.77 13.13
CA ARG A 91 2.31 15.25 12.40
C ARG A 91 2.44 13.74 12.55
N GLU A 92 2.20 13.21 13.76
CA GLU A 92 2.24 11.78 14.04
C GLU A 92 1.12 11.05 13.29
N LEU A 93 -0.12 11.56 13.31
CA LEU A 93 -1.26 10.99 12.58
C LEU A 93 -1.03 11.00 11.06
N CYS A 94 -0.56 12.11 10.49
CA CYS A 94 -0.24 12.18 9.06
C CYS A 94 0.89 11.20 8.70
N ARG A 95 1.90 11.06 9.55
CA ARG A 95 3.01 10.12 9.33
C ARG A 95 2.51 8.67 9.41
N ASP A 96 1.63 8.35 10.32
CA ASP A 96 1.02 7.04 10.46
C ASP A 96 0.17 6.69 9.24
N ASP A 97 -0.69 7.58 8.77
CA ASP A 97 -1.50 7.38 7.56
C ASP A 97 -0.64 7.20 6.31
N MET A 98 0.48 7.93 6.21
CA MET A 98 1.40 7.82 5.07
C MET A 98 2.25 6.55 5.07
N ASN A 99 2.42 5.90 6.21
CA ASN A 99 3.30 4.75 6.41
C ASN A 99 2.57 3.41 6.42
N HIS A 100 1.24 3.41 6.50
CA HIS A 100 0.45 2.18 6.51
C HIS A 100 -0.18 1.88 5.15
N ASP A 101 -0.34 0.60 4.86
CA ASP A 101 -1.12 0.12 3.71
C ASP A 101 -2.61 0.18 4.04
N PHE A 102 -3.37 0.95 3.28
CA PHE A 102 -4.78 1.22 3.55
C PHE A 102 -5.68 -0.03 3.54
N LEU A 103 -5.28 -1.07 2.79
CA LEU A 103 -6.05 -2.31 2.70
C LEU A 103 -5.81 -3.23 3.89
N THR A 104 -4.57 -3.36 4.33
CA THR A 104 -4.14 -4.38 5.29
C THR A 104 -3.82 -3.81 6.67
N GLY A 105 -3.55 -2.51 6.77
CA GLY A 105 -3.18 -1.85 8.02
C GLY A 105 -1.80 -2.25 8.58
N VAL A 106 -0.97 -2.98 7.81
CA VAL A 106 0.47 -3.14 8.08
C VAL A 106 1.24 -1.98 7.45
N PHE A 107 2.53 -1.85 7.74
CA PHE A 107 3.33 -0.84 7.08
C PHE A 107 3.37 -1.05 5.57
N ASN A 108 3.47 0.05 4.82
CA ASN A 108 3.52 0.02 3.36
C ASN A 108 4.97 -0.04 2.84
N ARG A 109 5.10 -0.12 1.52
CA ARG A 109 6.39 -0.13 0.84
C ARG A 109 7.23 1.11 1.14
N ARG A 110 6.61 2.30 1.22
CA ARG A 110 7.31 3.54 1.55
C ARG A 110 8.00 3.45 2.90
N TYR A 111 7.28 2.99 3.93
CA TYR A 111 7.86 2.78 5.25
C TYR A 111 9.05 1.82 5.20
N PHE A 112 8.94 0.73 4.45
CA PHE A 112 10.03 -0.22 4.27
C PHE A 112 11.28 0.45 3.69
N GLU A 113 11.13 1.22 2.61
CA GLU A 113 12.25 1.84 1.89
C GLU A 113 12.87 3.03 2.64
N THR A 114 12.11 3.75 3.48
CA THR A 114 12.60 4.94 4.20
C THR A 114 12.94 4.64 5.65
N GLU A 115 11.98 4.21 6.44
CA GLU A 115 12.13 4.08 7.89
C GLU A 115 12.79 2.75 8.28
N PHE A 116 12.36 1.64 7.67
CA PHE A 116 12.88 0.34 8.04
C PHE A 116 14.33 0.15 7.59
N CYS A 117 14.71 0.60 6.40
CA CYS A 117 16.08 0.55 5.93
C CYS A 117 17.02 1.39 6.82
N THR A 118 16.57 2.57 7.27
CA THR A 118 17.31 3.39 8.24
C THR A 118 17.53 2.64 9.56
N ARG A 119 16.50 1.93 10.05
CA ARG A 119 16.63 1.11 11.27
C ARG A 119 17.57 -0.07 11.11
N LEU A 120 17.60 -0.71 9.95
CA LEU A 120 18.58 -1.76 9.64
C LEU A 120 20.01 -1.22 9.77
N ASP A 121 20.26 -0.01 9.29
CA ASP A 121 21.56 0.65 9.41
C ASP A 121 21.89 0.94 10.88
N GLU A 122 20.95 1.49 11.65
CA GLU A 122 21.11 1.76 13.09
C GLU A 122 21.41 0.49 13.89
N TRP A 123 20.70 -0.61 13.62
CA TRP A 123 20.93 -1.90 14.28
C TRP A 123 22.30 -2.45 13.93
N THR A 124 22.71 -2.34 12.67
CA THR A 124 24.03 -2.79 12.22
C THR A 124 25.16 -1.94 12.85
N ASP A 125 24.95 -0.63 12.98
CA ASP A 125 25.90 0.28 13.67
C ASP A 125 26.05 -0.04 15.15
N ALA A 126 24.95 -0.44 15.79
CA ALA A 126 24.96 -0.91 17.16
C ALA A 126 25.50 -2.36 17.31
N HIS A 127 26.08 -2.93 16.25
CA HIS A 127 26.56 -4.32 16.20
C HIS A 127 25.47 -5.37 16.50
N ARG A 128 24.21 -5.02 16.25
CA ARG A 128 23.06 -5.94 16.36
C ARG A 128 22.88 -6.69 15.05
N CYS A 129 22.57 -7.96 15.12
CA CYS A 129 22.16 -8.71 13.94
C CYS A 129 20.75 -8.32 13.56
N ALA A 130 20.52 -8.02 12.29
CA ALA A 130 19.19 -7.79 11.75
C ALA A 130 18.89 -8.83 10.67
N SER A 131 17.65 -9.28 10.62
CA SER A 131 17.20 -10.26 9.65
C SER A 131 15.99 -9.74 8.89
N LEU A 132 15.91 -10.15 7.64
CA LEU A 132 14.80 -9.85 6.72
C LEU A 132 14.24 -11.15 6.16
N ALA A 133 12.92 -11.23 6.05
CA ALA A 133 12.23 -12.27 5.31
C ALA A 133 11.27 -11.63 4.30
N LEU A 134 11.25 -12.16 3.09
CA LEU A 134 10.23 -11.86 2.09
C LEU A 134 9.23 -13.02 2.06
N VAL A 135 7.96 -12.68 2.19
CA VAL A 135 6.84 -13.63 2.25
C VAL A 135 5.92 -13.36 1.07
N ALA A 136 5.74 -14.33 0.20
CA ALA A 136 4.83 -14.22 -0.95
C ALA A 136 3.73 -15.28 -0.89
N LEU A 137 2.53 -14.90 -1.33
CA LEU A 137 1.47 -15.86 -1.63
C LEU A 137 1.85 -16.67 -2.87
N ASP A 138 1.73 -17.99 -2.79
CA ASP A 138 1.96 -18.87 -3.94
C ASP A 138 0.78 -18.82 -4.91
N ASP A 139 1.04 -19.06 -6.19
CA ASP A 139 0.04 -19.12 -7.27
C ASP A 139 -0.92 -17.90 -7.32
N GLU A 140 -0.38 -16.70 -7.07
CA GLU A 140 -1.19 -15.47 -7.07
C GLU A 140 -2.04 -15.32 -8.33
N GLY A 141 -1.42 -15.44 -9.51
CA GLY A 141 -2.10 -15.29 -10.80
C GLY A 141 -3.22 -16.31 -11.00
N GLY A 142 -2.98 -17.56 -10.65
CA GLY A 142 -4.00 -18.61 -10.72
C GLY A 142 -5.11 -18.41 -9.71
N MET A 143 -4.80 -18.01 -8.49
CA MET A 143 -5.81 -17.69 -7.47
C MET A 143 -6.66 -16.48 -7.89
N ARG A 144 -6.03 -15.39 -8.38
CA ARG A 144 -6.73 -14.20 -8.85
C ARG A 144 -7.68 -14.54 -10.02
N ALA A 145 -7.22 -15.33 -10.98
CA ALA A 145 -8.05 -15.77 -12.10
C ALA A 145 -9.25 -16.64 -11.69
N ARG A 146 -9.08 -17.49 -10.65
CA ARG A 146 -10.16 -18.37 -10.18
C ARG A 146 -11.13 -17.72 -9.20
N GLN A 147 -10.65 -16.81 -8.37
CA GLN A 147 -11.40 -16.28 -7.22
C GLN A 147 -11.82 -14.81 -7.39
N GLY A 148 -11.14 -14.05 -8.24
CA GLY A 148 -11.35 -12.62 -8.46
C GLY A 148 -10.69 -11.73 -7.40
N ASP A 149 -10.58 -10.43 -7.71
CA ASP A 149 -9.86 -9.46 -6.90
C ASP A 149 -10.43 -9.26 -5.49
N ALA A 150 -11.75 -9.25 -5.37
CA ALA A 150 -12.41 -9.05 -4.08
C ALA A 150 -12.05 -10.16 -3.06
N VAL A 151 -11.95 -11.41 -3.51
CA VAL A 151 -11.52 -12.53 -2.69
C VAL A 151 -10.03 -12.45 -2.38
N MET A 152 -9.21 -12.05 -3.38
CA MET A 152 -7.77 -11.84 -3.19
C MET A 152 -7.49 -10.75 -2.16
N ASN A 153 -8.22 -9.64 -2.18
CA ASN A 153 -8.08 -8.58 -1.18
C ASN A 153 -8.39 -9.09 0.24
N GLN A 154 -9.43 -9.90 0.41
CA GLN A 154 -9.75 -10.50 1.71
C GLN A 154 -8.67 -11.49 2.16
N LEU A 155 -8.11 -12.27 1.25
CA LEU A 155 -7.00 -13.18 1.54
C LEU A 155 -5.74 -12.42 1.96
N VAL A 156 -5.38 -11.36 1.25
CA VAL A 156 -4.24 -10.51 1.57
C VAL A 156 -4.40 -9.85 2.95
N CYS A 157 -5.59 -9.31 3.26
CA CYS A 157 -5.91 -8.79 4.60
C CYS A 157 -5.79 -9.89 5.68
N PHE A 158 -6.28 -11.09 5.39
CA PHE A 158 -6.19 -12.21 6.31
C PHE A 158 -4.72 -12.58 6.61
N VAL A 159 -3.89 -12.72 5.58
CA VAL A 159 -2.46 -13.03 5.70
C VAL A 159 -1.72 -11.94 6.48
N ALA A 160 -1.94 -10.67 6.13
CA ALA A 160 -1.36 -9.53 6.83
C ALA A 160 -1.68 -9.57 8.33
N ASN A 161 -2.95 -9.82 8.67
CA ASN A 161 -3.39 -9.92 10.06
C ASN A 161 -2.78 -11.11 10.80
N GLN A 162 -2.50 -12.24 10.11
CA GLN A 162 -1.79 -13.35 10.76
C GLN A 162 -0.36 -12.95 11.11
N TRP A 163 0.39 -12.35 10.19
CA TRP A 163 1.75 -11.90 10.46
C TRP A 163 1.81 -10.74 11.48
N LYS A 164 0.87 -9.80 11.40
CA LYS A 164 0.77 -8.68 12.36
C LYS A 164 0.68 -9.15 13.81
N LYS A 165 -0.01 -10.24 14.11
CA LYS A 165 -0.13 -10.79 15.47
C LYS A 165 1.22 -11.06 16.15
N TYR A 166 2.22 -11.44 15.35
CA TYR A 166 3.55 -11.82 15.86
C TYR A 166 4.59 -10.71 15.70
N TYR A 167 4.38 -9.79 14.77
CA TYR A 167 5.36 -8.79 14.36
C TYR A 167 4.87 -7.35 14.50
N ASP A 168 3.91 -7.09 15.39
CA ASP A 168 3.42 -5.75 15.70
C ASP A 168 4.19 -5.11 16.87
N ARG A 169 5.51 -5.02 16.72
CA ARG A 169 6.42 -4.34 17.65
C ARG A 169 7.44 -3.52 16.86
N PRO A 170 7.07 -2.33 16.37
CA PRO A 170 7.87 -1.57 15.39
C PRO A 170 9.31 -1.27 15.80
N ALA A 171 9.62 -1.25 17.11
CA ALA A 171 11.00 -1.05 17.60
C ALA A 171 11.94 -2.22 17.29
N GLU A 172 11.41 -3.46 17.16
CA GLU A 172 12.19 -4.68 17.01
C GLU A 172 11.73 -5.57 15.87
N ARG A 173 10.45 -5.46 15.48
CA ARG A 173 9.78 -6.35 14.55
C ARG A 173 8.81 -5.58 13.68
N VAL A 174 8.90 -5.74 12.38
CA VAL A 174 8.12 -4.97 11.41
C VAL A 174 7.53 -5.88 10.36
N VAL A 175 6.27 -5.65 9.99
CA VAL A 175 5.63 -6.24 8.81
C VAL A 175 5.27 -5.12 7.86
N CYS A 176 5.74 -5.22 6.62
CA CYS A 176 5.43 -4.29 5.54
C CYS A 176 4.78 -5.04 4.38
N ARG A 177 3.83 -4.43 3.70
CA ARG A 177 3.34 -4.88 2.41
C ARG A 177 4.07 -4.15 1.30
N LEU A 178 4.78 -4.90 0.44
CA LEU A 178 5.61 -4.34 -0.62
C LEU A 178 4.90 -4.27 -1.97
N THR A 179 4.10 -5.31 -2.27
CA THR A 179 3.26 -5.39 -3.49
C THR A 179 1.91 -5.98 -3.13
N ASP A 180 1.12 -6.34 -4.13
CA ASP A 180 -0.21 -6.94 -3.94
C ASP A 180 -0.21 -8.12 -2.98
N THR A 181 0.80 -9.00 -3.09
CA THR A 181 0.87 -10.28 -2.36
C THR A 181 2.22 -10.55 -1.72
N LEU A 182 3.16 -9.59 -1.79
CA LEU A 182 4.49 -9.68 -1.21
C LEU A 182 4.58 -8.86 0.07
N PHE A 183 5.02 -9.52 1.14
CA PHE A 183 5.30 -8.88 2.43
C PHE A 183 6.78 -8.97 2.77
N ALA A 184 7.25 -7.99 3.54
CA ALA A 184 8.57 -8.02 4.18
C ALA A 184 8.38 -8.10 5.70
N ILE A 185 9.15 -8.96 6.34
CA ILE A 185 9.22 -9.10 7.79
C ILE A 185 10.65 -8.80 8.22
N GLY A 186 10.82 -7.76 9.01
CA GLY A 186 12.11 -7.38 9.60
C GLY A 186 12.18 -7.72 11.08
N CYS A 187 13.34 -8.17 11.53
CA CYS A 187 13.55 -8.56 12.92
C CYS A 187 14.95 -8.16 13.39
N ALA A 188 15.04 -7.47 14.53
CA ALA A 188 16.29 -7.20 15.22
C ALA A 188 16.74 -8.40 16.09
N ASP A 189 18.05 -8.48 16.35
CA ASP A 189 18.69 -9.42 17.27
C ASP A 189 18.46 -10.90 16.95
N LYS A 190 18.22 -11.22 15.68
CA LYS A 190 18.11 -12.59 15.20
C LYS A 190 19.03 -12.81 14.00
N ASN A 191 19.68 -13.94 13.97
CA ASN A 191 20.34 -14.42 12.77
C ASN A 191 19.33 -15.14 11.85
N CYS A 192 19.75 -15.47 10.64
CA CYS A 192 18.88 -16.09 9.64
C CYS A 192 18.27 -17.42 10.09
N ALA A 193 19.04 -18.26 10.83
CA ALA A 193 18.54 -19.54 11.30
C ALA A 193 17.47 -19.38 12.39
N GLU A 194 17.69 -18.47 13.33
CA GLU A 194 16.73 -18.15 14.39
C GLU A 194 15.44 -17.54 13.84
N LEU A 195 15.55 -16.64 12.83
CA LEU A 195 14.38 -16.12 12.15
C LEU A 195 13.64 -17.23 11.39
N ALA A 196 14.34 -18.08 10.66
CA ALA A 196 13.73 -19.19 9.92
C ALA A 196 13.00 -20.16 10.83
N GLU A 197 13.57 -20.50 12.00
CA GLU A 197 12.94 -21.36 13.00
C GLU A 197 11.67 -20.71 13.55
N GLU A 198 11.71 -19.44 13.92
CA GLU A 198 10.53 -18.70 14.38
C GLU A 198 9.44 -18.65 13.31
N LEU A 199 9.79 -18.30 12.05
CA LEU A 199 8.85 -18.25 10.94
C LEU A 199 8.22 -19.63 10.66
N ASN A 200 8.99 -20.72 10.73
CA ASN A 200 8.48 -22.07 10.59
C ASN A 200 7.46 -22.40 11.69
N GLY A 201 7.74 -22.05 12.94
CA GLY A 201 6.81 -22.24 14.06
C GLY A 201 5.50 -21.49 13.85
N ILE A 202 5.59 -20.19 13.53
CA ILE A 202 4.42 -19.34 13.26
C ILE A 202 3.63 -19.87 12.06
N TYR A 203 4.32 -20.19 10.97
CA TYR A 203 3.68 -20.64 9.73
C TYR A 203 3.00 -22.02 9.89
N ALA A 204 3.55 -22.89 10.72
CA ALA A 204 2.92 -24.19 11.04
C ALA A 204 1.58 -24.01 11.79
N GLU A 205 1.46 -22.98 12.62
CA GLU A 205 0.25 -22.68 13.37
C GLU A 205 -0.78 -21.86 12.57
N MET A 206 -0.37 -21.25 11.45
CA MET A 206 -1.28 -20.46 10.62
C MET A 206 -2.38 -21.30 9.99
N PRO A 207 -3.62 -20.78 9.94
CA PRO A 207 -4.68 -21.41 9.14
C PRO A 207 -4.29 -21.48 7.66
N ARG A 208 -4.44 -22.63 7.05
CA ARG A 208 -4.12 -22.89 5.62
C ARG A 208 -5.24 -22.49 4.66
N ALA A 209 -6.25 -21.80 5.15
CA ALA A 209 -7.33 -21.28 4.33
C ALA A 209 -7.95 -20.04 4.96
N CYS A 210 -8.29 -19.08 4.12
CA CYS A 210 -9.10 -17.91 4.48
C CYS A 210 -10.58 -18.22 4.22
N VAL A 211 -11.47 -17.69 5.05
CA VAL A 211 -12.91 -17.67 4.76
C VAL A 211 -13.26 -16.34 4.14
N ALA A 212 -13.44 -16.32 2.84
CA ALA A 212 -13.85 -15.12 2.10
C ALA A 212 -15.37 -15.02 2.01
N SER A 213 -15.91 -13.82 2.26
CA SER A 213 -17.35 -13.52 2.23
C SER A 213 -17.68 -12.60 1.07
N VAL A 214 -17.48 -13.07 -0.16
CA VAL A 214 -17.88 -12.36 -1.38
C VAL A 214 -19.07 -13.12 -1.98
N GLY A 215 -20.28 -12.64 -1.69
CA GLY A 215 -21.52 -13.32 -2.02
C GLY A 215 -21.79 -14.50 -1.08
N LEU A 216 -21.33 -15.70 -1.44
CA LEU A 216 -21.38 -16.88 -0.56
C LEU A 216 -20.05 -17.04 0.19
N MET A 217 -20.11 -17.45 1.45
CA MET A 217 -18.91 -17.78 2.22
C MET A 217 -18.14 -18.92 1.55
N ARG A 218 -16.86 -18.69 1.25
CA ARG A 218 -15.99 -19.65 0.61
C ARG A 218 -14.72 -19.85 1.44
N ARG A 219 -14.31 -21.11 1.55
CA ARG A 219 -13.00 -21.43 2.10
C ARG A 219 -11.98 -21.43 0.98
N VAL A 220 -11.02 -20.49 1.03
CA VAL A 220 -9.97 -20.30 0.03
C VAL A 220 -8.66 -20.84 0.60
N PRO A 221 -8.19 -22.01 0.14
CA PRO A 221 -6.90 -22.51 0.54
C PRO A 221 -5.79 -21.67 -0.08
N PHE A 222 -4.70 -21.49 0.65
CA PHE A 222 -3.51 -20.79 0.18
C PHE A 222 -2.25 -21.36 0.82
N THR A 223 -1.13 -21.12 0.17
CA THR A 223 0.22 -21.36 0.69
C THR A 223 1.08 -20.13 0.53
N GLN A 224 2.18 -20.08 1.24
CA GLN A 224 3.15 -19.00 1.19
C GLN A 224 4.55 -19.57 1.06
N SER A 225 5.37 -18.94 0.23
CA SER A 225 6.81 -19.17 0.19
C SER A 225 7.54 -18.03 0.89
N ILE A 226 8.62 -18.36 1.58
CA ILE A 226 9.39 -17.40 2.37
C ILE A 226 10.88 -17.54 2.04
N GLY A 227 11.53 -16.42 1.76
CA GLY A 227 12.99 -16.34 1.65
C GLY A 227 13.53 -15.43 2.73
N CYS A 228 14.45 -15.89 3.56
CA CYS A 228 15.02 -15.07 4.64
C CYS A 228 16.55 -15.04 4.64
N ALA A 229 17.11 -13.92 5.09
CA ALA A 229 18.55 -13.69 5.23
C ALA A 229 18.81 -12.74 6.39
N CYS A 230 20.08 -12.61 6.82
CA CYS A 230 20.49 -11.69 7.85
C CYS A 230 21.68 -10.83 7.42
N THR A 231 21.90 -9.73 8.14
CA THR A 231 23.00 -8.79 7.89
C THR A 231 24.40 -9.42 8.00
N GLY A 232 24.54 -10.51 8.74
CA GLY A 232 25.77 -11.27 8.83
C GLY A 232 26.15 -12.05 7.55
N GLU A 233 25.24 -12.20 6.61
CA GLU A 233 25.46 -12.93 5.34
C GLU A 233 25.83 -12.02 4.17
N VAL A 234 25.71 -10.70 4.34
CA VAL A 234 26.03 -9.70 3.32
C VAL A 234 27.20 -8.84 3.76
N ARG A 235 27.96 -8.31 2.80
CA ARG A 235 29.10 -7.45 3.11
C ARG A 235 28.67 -6.01 3.28
N GLY A 236 29.02 -5.43 4.44
CA GLY A 236 28.78 -4.02 4.75
C GLY A 236 27.30 -3.72 5.02
N LYS A 237 27.00 -2.41 5.17
CA LYS A 237 25.63 -1.91 5.30
C LYS A 237 25.00 -1.84 3.93
N ASN A 238 24.47 -2.93 3.45
CA ASN A 238 23.87 -3.00 2.12
C ASN A 238 22.53 -3.74 2.20
N TRP A 239 21.48 -2.98 2.52
CA TRP A 239 20.14 -3.52 2.59
C TRP A 239 19.64 -4.03 1.23
N ASP A 240 20.10 -3.45 0.10
CA ASP A 240 19.78 -3.96 -1.24
C ASP A 240 20.31 -5.39 -1.42
N ALA A 241 21.56 -5.66 -0.99
CA ALA A 241 22.13 -6.99 -1.06
C ALA A 241 21.37 -7.98 -0.14
N LEU A 242 20.94 -7.51 1.04
CA LEU A 242 20.11 -8.32 1.94
C LEU A 242 18.76 -8.65 1.31
N TYR A 243 18.11 -7.65 0.72
CA TYR A 243 16.84 -7.82 0.01
C TYR A 243 16.99 -8.78 -1.18
N GLN A 244 18.00 -8.60 -2.01
CA GLN A 244 18.28 -9.48 -3.15
C GLN A 244 18.54 -10.93 -2.72
N LEU A 245 19.25 -11.14 -1.61
CA LEU A 245 19.48 -12.49 -1.08
C LEU A 245 18.15 -13.12 -0.60
N CYS A 246 17.30 -12.36 0.08
CA CYS A 246 15.96 -12.83 0.44
C CYS A 246 15.11 -13.15 -0.79
N GLU A 247 15.18 -12.32 -1.83
CA GLU A 247 14.44 -12.54 -3.08
C GLU A 247 14.92 -13.80 -3.82
N GLN A 248 16.22 -14.04 -3.88
CA GLN A 248 16.77 -15.26 -4.46
C GLN A 248 16.27 -16.51 -3.72
N ARG A 249 16.28 -16.48 -2.39
CA ARG A 249 15.78 -17.57 -1.53
C ARG A 249 14.28 -17.76 -1.65
N LEU A 250 13.51 -16.68 -1.76
CA LEU A 250 12.08 -16.75 -2.03
C LEU A 250 11.78 -17.43 -3.38
N LYS A 251 12.51 -17.05 -4.43
CA LYS A 251 12.40 -17.70 -5.74
C LYS A 251 12.79 -19.17 -5.70
N ALA A 252 13.82 -19.54 -4.92
CA ALA A 252 14.22 -20.92 -4.71
C ALA A 252 13.09 -21.72 -4.02
N ALA A 253 12.47 -21.16 -2.96
CA ALA A 253 11.32 -21.76 -2.29
C ALA A 253 10.14 -21.98 -3.25
N GLN A 254 9.79 -20.99 -4.05
CA GLN A 254 8.72 -21.10 -5.05
C GLN A 254 9.03 -22.12 -6.13
N THR A 255 10.27 -22.17 -6.63
CA THR A 255 10.69 -23.12 -7.68
C THR A 255 10.71 -24.56 -7.15
N ALA A 256 11.00 -24.77 -5.89
CA ALA A 256 11.00 -26.07 -5.25
C ALA A 256 9.59 -26.61 -4.91
N GLY A 257 8.54 -25.88 -5.30
CA GLY A 257 7.14 -26.31 -5.17
C GLY A 257 6.28 -25.40 -4.29
N GLY A 258 6.85 -24.33 -3.72
CA GLY A 258 6.13 -23.45 -2.81
C GLY A 258 5.92 -24.03 -1.41
N ASP A 259 5.11 -23.35 -0.59
CA ASP A 259 4.73 -23.80 0.78
C ASP A 259 5.92 -24.10 1.70
N GLN A 260 6.98 -23.30 1.61
CA GLN A 260 8.21 -23.55 2.35
C GLN A 260 9.02 -22.29 2.64
N ILE A 261 9.96 -22.43 3.58
CA ILE A 261 10.89 -21.38 3.97
C ILE A 261 12.31 -21.77 3.51
N CYS A 262 12.95 -20.87 2.77
CA CYS A 262 14.33 -21.00 2.34
C CYS A 262 15.21 -19.99 3.09
N SER A 263 16.23 -20.46 3.82
CA SER A 263 17.18 -19.66 4.58
C SER A 263 18.64 -19.93 4.18
N ARG A 264 18.87 -20.75 3.15
CA ARG A 264 20.20 -21.12 2.67
C ARG A 264 20.23 -21.26 1.17
#